data_c960182b0127f776ec0f345cbcf8c287
#
_entry.id   c960182b0127f776ec0f345cbcf8c287
#
_cell.length_a   1.000
_cell.length_b   1.000
_cell.length_c   1.000
_cell.angle_alpha   90.00
_cell.angle_beta   90.00
_cell.angle_gamma   90.00
#
_symmetry.space_group_name_H-M   'P 1'
#
loop_
_entity.id
_entity.type
_entity.pdbx_description
1 polymer ?
#
loop_
_entity_poly.entity_id
_entity_poly.type
_entity_poly.pdbx_seq_one_letter_code
_entity_poly.pdbx_strand_id
1 'polypeptide(L)'
;MRGQAGFFDIEERLKELSAKGDELERLNSAVDFELFRRDLERAVPRSDGSRGGRPAFDHVLMFRVLILQASHSLSDERTEYLIKDRLSFMRFLGLGVADTVPDANTIWTFREALTRARIAGRPAIEMLFARFEAVLSAAGFLAMGGQIIDASIVAAPKQRNSEGEKRDIKEGRIPPEWANKPARLRQKDRDARWTVNTPRPSRARMARCALISRFRPLATRTISASIAGTV
;
A
#
# COMPACT_ATOMS: atom_id res chain seq x y z
N MET A 1 25.04 -26.24 17.74
CA MET A 1 24.52 -27.63 17.64
C MET A 1 23.49 -27.66 16.55
N ARG A 2 23.63 -28.47 15.51
CA ARG A 2 22.54 -28.73 14.55
C ARG A 2 21.66 -29.78 15.21
N GLY A 3 20.46 -29.40 15.67
CA GLY A 3 19.45 -30.33 16.16
C GLY A 3 19.00 -31.26 15.03
N GLN A 4 18.70 -32.51 15.35
CA GLN A 4 17.97 -33.40 14.46
C GLN A 4 16.58 -32.81 14.26
N ALA A 5 16.05 -32.78 13.01
CA ALA A 5 14.70 -32.32 12.74
C ALA A 5 13.66 -33.16 13.52
N GLY A 6 12.96 -32.56 14.44
CA GLY A 6 11.94 -33.18 15.28
C GLY A 6 10.55 -33.05 14.64
N PHE A 7 9.67 -33.99 15.00
CA PHE A 7 8.29 -33.99 14.50
C PHE A 7 7.47 -32.76 14.94
N PHE A 8 7.84 -32.14 16.08
CA PHE A 8 7.15 -30.99 16.65
C PHE A 8 7.83 -29.65 16.44
N ASP A 9 8.92 -29.58 15.67
CA ASP A 9 9.72 -28.37 15.48
C ASP A 9 8.89 -27.17 14.95
N ILE A 10 7.92 -27.46 14.07
CA ILE A 10 7.03 -26.44 13.50
C ILE A 10 6.09 -25.88 14.57
N GLU A 11 5.51 -26.73 15.38
CA GLU A 11 4.61 -26.32 16.46
C GLU A 11 5.32 -25.51 17.54
N GLU A 12 6.54 -25.92 17.90
CA GLU A 12 7.39 -25.15 18.82
C GLU A 12 7.74 -23.78 18.26
N ARG A 13 8.11 -23.74 16.99
CA ARG A 13 8.38 -22.47 16.30
C ARG A 13 7.18 -21.55 16.25
N LEU A 14 5.97 -22.09 15.98
CA LEU A 14 4.74 -21.34 15.99
C LEU A 14 4.39 -20.81 17.40
N LYS A 15 4.64 -21.58 18.47
CA LYS A 15 4.50 -21.13 19.86
C LYS A 15 5.45 -19.98 20.19
N GLU A 16 6.71 -20.08 19.75
CA GLU A 16 7.69 -18.98 19.90
C GLU A 16 7.25 -17.68 19.20
N LEU A 17 6.68 -17.80 17.99
CA LEU A 17 6.15 -16.65 17.24
C LEU A 17 4.95 -16.02 17.96
N SER A 18 4.02 -16.85 18.47
CA SER A 18 2.89 -16.37 19.27
C SER A 18 3.33 -15.65 20.55
N ALA A 19 4.34 -16.18 21.24
CA ALA A 19 4.88 -15.57 22.46
C ALA A 19 5.51 -14.18 22.21
N LYS A 20 6.00 -13.92 20.98
CA LYS A 20 6.55 -12.62 20.56
C LYS A 20 5.47 -11.64 20.06
N GLY A 21 4.22 -12.08 19.95
CA GLY A 21 3.11 -11.29 19.46
C GLY A 21 3.01 -11.31 17.92
N ASP A 22 2.30 -12.30 17.38
CA ASP A 22 2.01 -12.39 15.95
C ASP A 22 0.76 -11.57 15.62
N GLU A 23 0.92 -10.52 14.82
CA GLU A 23 -0.19 -9.64 14.41
C GLU A 23 -1.23 -10.37 13.58
N LEU A 24 -0.82 -11.34 12.75
CA LEU A 24 -1.73 -12.13 11.92
C LEU A 24 -2.58 -13.09 12.76
N GLU A 25 -2.03 -13.61 13.85
CA GLU A 25 -2.80 -14.44 14.80
C GLU A 25 -3.87 -13.59 15.50
N ARG A 26 -3.51 -12.37 15.92
CA ARG A 26 -4.47 -11.42 16.50
C ARG A 26 -5.57 -11.05 15.51
N LEU A 27 -5.21 -10.81 14.24
CA LEU A 27 -6.17 -10.54 13.18
C LEU A 27 -7.12 -11.72 12.97
N ASN A 28 -6.58 -12.94 12.94
CA ASN A 28 -7.37 -14.15 12.76
C ASN A 28 -8.33 -14.42 13.92
N SER A 29 -7.97 -14.02 15.15
CA SER A 29 -8.85 -14.12 16.32
C SER A 29 -9.94 -13.04 16.35
N ALA A 30 -9.69 -11.89 15.72
CA ALA A 30 -10.61 -10.74 15.69
C ALA A 30 -11.64 -10.83 14.56
N VAL A 31 -11.33 -11.53 13.47
CA VAL A 31 -12.17 -11.57 12.27
C VAL A 31 -12.58 -13.01 11.96
N ASP A 32 -13.89 -13.26 11.98
CA ASP A 32 -14.44 -14.47 11.40
C ASP A 32 -14.55 -14.31 9.87
N PHE A 33 -13.62 -14.91 9.15
CA PHE A 33 -13.55 -14.83 7.70
C PHE A 33 -14.67 -15.60 6.98
N GLU A 34 -15.35 -16.52 7.66
CA GLU A 34 -16.49 -17.23 7.08
C GLU A 34 -17.68 -16.31 6.80
N LEU A 35 -17.77 -15.18 7.47
CA LEU A 35 -18.79 -14.15 7.21
C LEU A 35 -18.77 -13.66 5.77
N PHE A 36 -17.62 -13.75 5.08
CA PHE A 36 -17.45 -13.27 3.71
C PHE A 36 -17.78 -14.33 2.65
N ARG A 37 -17.90 -15.60 3.01
CA ARG A 37 -18.07 -16.71 2.08
C ARG A 37 -19.19 -16.50 1.07
N ARG A 38 -20.39 -16.14 1.53
CA ARG A 38 -21.55 -15.94 0.65
C ARG A 38 -21.35 -14.84 -0.38
N ASP A 39 -20.72 -13.74 0.01
CA ASP A 39 -20.47 -12.62 -0.88
C ASP A 39 -19.36 -12.95 -1.90
N LEU A 40 -18.36 -13.70 -1.46
CA LEU A 40 -17.28 -14.20 -2.31
C LEU A 40 -17.80 -15.20 -3.37
N GLU A 41 -18.62 -16.17 -2.98
CA GLU A 41 -19.23 -17.16 -3.86
C GLU A 41 -20.20 -16.51 -4.86
N ARG A 42 -20.90 -15.46 -4.45
CA ARG A 42 -21.76 -14.69 -5.36
C ARG A 42 -20.94 -13.88 -6.37
N ALA A 43 -19.82 -13.30 -5.95
CA ALA A 43 -18.96 -12.49 -6.80
C ALA A 43 -18.16 -13.33 -7.79
N VAL A 44 -17.65 -14.47 -7.34
CA VAL A 44 -16.82 -15.39 -8.16
C VAL A 44 -17.42 -16.78 -8.06
N PRO A 45 -18.47 -17.09 -8.83
CA PRO A 45 -19.07 -18.43 -8.80
C PRO A 45 -18.04 -19.49 -9.25
N ARG A 46 -18.04 -20.61 -8.56
CA ARG A 46 -17.18 -21.75 -8.93
C ARG A 46 -17.63 -22.35 -10.26
N SER A 47 -16.66 -22.81 -11.05
CA SER A 47 -16.92 -23.66 -12.20
C SER A 47 -17.58 -24.97 -11.73
N ASP A 48 -18.53 -25.48 -12.51
CA ASP A 48 -19.21 -26.75 -12.26
C ASP A 48 -18.30 -27.99 -12.41
N GLY A 49 -17.03 -27.78 -12.81
CA GLY A 49 -16.07 -28.86 -13.01
C GLY A 49 -16.28 -29.66 -14.28
N SER A 50 -17.32 -29.37 -15.07
CA SER A 50 -17.68 -30.14 -16.29
C SER A 50 -16.58 -30.18 -17.35
N ARG A 51 -15.70 -29.18 -17.36
CA ARG A 51 -14.56 -29.07 -18.28
C ARG A 51 -13.27 -29.68 -17.73
N GLY A 52 -13.31 -30.30 -16.54
CA GLY A 52 -12.12 -30.79 -15.87
C GLY A 52 -11.21 -29.64 -15.40
N GLY A 53 -10.00 -29.99 -15.00
CA GLY A 53 -9.00 -29.02 -14.52
C GLY A 53 -8.74 -29.14 -13.02
N ARG A 54 -7.78 -28.36 -12.52
CA ARG A 54 -7.45 -28.31 -11.09
C ARG A 54 -8.59 -27.67 -10.32
N PRO A 55 -9.01 -28.26 -9.18
CA PRO A 55 -10.00 -27.63 -8.29
C PRO A 55 -9.57 -26.20 -7.91
N ALA A 56 -10.53 -25.28 -7.94
CA ALA A 56 -10.28 -23.91 -7.51
C ALA A 56 -9.96 -23.87 -6.01
N PHE A 57 -9.07 -22.96 -5.62
CA PHE A 57 -8.82 -22.69 -4.22
C PHE A 57 -10.08 -22.18 -3.50
N ASP A 58 -10.15 -22.41 -2.20
CA ASP A 58 -11.26 -21.89 -1.41
C ASP A 58 -11.33 -20.37 -1.47
N HIS A 59 -12.54 -19.81 -1.62
CA HIS A 59 -12.75 -18.37 -1.76
C HIS A 59 -12.31 -17.59 -0.51
N VAL A 60 -12.55 -18.15 0.68
CA VAL A 60 -12.14 -17.51 1.93
C VAL A 60 -10.64 -17.50 2.07
N LEU A 61 -9.96 -18.59 1.69
CA LEU A 61 -8.51 -18.65 1.63
C LEU A 61 -7.95 -17.58 0.67
N MET A 62 -8.52 -17.48 -0.53
CA MET A 62 -8.08 -16.47 -1.51
C MET A 62 -8.32 -15.05 -1.02
N PHE A 63 -9.41 -14.80 -0.30
CA PHE A 63 -9.67 -13.49 0.30
C PHE A 63 -8.65 -13.17 1.40
N ARG A 64 -8.30 -14.12 2.26
CA ARG A 64 -7.22 -13.97 3.24
C ARG A 64 -5.88 -13.65 2.56
N VAL A 65 -5.58 -14.28 1.40
CA VAL A 65 -4.37 -13.95 0.62
C VAL A 65 -4.38 -12.50 0.16
N LEU A 66 -5.51 -11.97 -0.32
CA LEU A 66 -5.63 -10.56 -0.72
C LEU A 66 -5.45 -9.60 0.47
N ILE A 67 -5.99 -9.95 1.64
CA ILE A 67 -5.79 -9.16 2.87
C ILE A 67 -4.31 -9.15 3.28
N LEU A 68 -3.65 -10.32 3.24
CA LEU A 68 -2.24 -10.44 3.53
C LEU A 68 -1.40 -9.59 2.55
N GLN A 69 -1.73 -9.65 1.27
CA GLN A 69 -1.10 -8.86 0.22
C GLN A 69 -1.26 -7.36 0.46
N ALA A 70 -2.47 -6.90 0.78
CA ALA A 70 -2.76 -5.50 1.03
C ALA A 70 -2.06 -4.99 2.29
N SER A 71 -2.10 -5.75 3.40
CA SER A 71 -1.50 -5.34 4.67
C SER A 71 0.02 -5.23 4.63
N HIS A 72 0.68 -5.99 3.75
CA HIS A 72 2.13 -5.99 3.60
C HIS A 72 2.61 -5.32 2.30
N SER A 73 1.71 -4.74 1.50
CA SER A 73 2.00 -4.07 0.22
C SER A 73 2.84 -4.94 -0.74
N LEU A 74 2.41 -6.20 -0.93
CA LEU A 74 3.17 -7.19 -1.71
C LEU A 74 2.70 -7.26 -3.17
N SER A 75 3.63 -7.55 -4.09
CA SER A 75 3.29 -7.98 -5.45
C SER A 75 2.75 -9.42 -5.46
N ASP A 76 2.13 -9.85 -6.56
CA ASP A 76 1.56 -11.20 -6.67
C ASP A 76 2.66 -12.27 -6.51
N GLU A 77 3.80 -12.12 -7.18
CA GLU A 77 4.94 -13.03 -7.07
C GLU A 77 5.55 -13.04 -5.66
N ARG A 78 5.63 -11.86 -5.04
CA ARG A 78 6.18 -11.75 -3.69
C ARG A 78 5.23 -12.37 -2.67
N THR A 79 3.93 -12.29 -2.88
CA THR A 79 2.91 -12.92 -2.04
C THR A 79 3.04 -14.43 -2.09
N GLU A 80 3.09 -15.03 -3.28
CA GLU A 80 3.31 -16.47 -3.46
C GLU A 80 4.60 -16.93 -2.76
N TYR A 81 5.70 -16.21 -2.98
CA TYR A 81 6.98 -16.54 -2.37
C TYR A 81 6.91 -16.49 -0.83
N LEU A 82 6.37 -15.41 -0.27
CA LEU A 82 6.33 -15.22 1.18
C LEU A 82 5.35 -16.16 1.89
N ILE A 83 4.28 -16.61 1.24
CA ILE A 83 3.41 -17.64 1.79
C ILE A 83 4.20 -18.95 1.97
N LYS A 84 5.04 -19.31 1.00
CA LYS A 84 5.91 -20.51 1.09
C LYS A 84 7.04 -20.37 2.10
N ASP A 85 7.53 -19.15 2.30
CA ASP A 85 8.72 -18.86 3.13
C ASP A 85 8.39 -18.66 4.63
N ARG A 86 7.18 -18.16 4.96
CA ARG A 86 6.83 -17.73 6.31
C ARG A 86 5.77 -18.60 6.96
N LEU A 87 6.13 -19.23 8.07
CA LEU A 87 5.20 -20.03 8.87
C LEU A 87 4.01 -19.22 9.41
N SER A 88 4.20 -17.94 9.77
CA SER A 88 3.11 -17.06 10.20
C SER A 88 2.07 -16.82 9.10
N PHE A 89 2.50 -16.71 7.84
CA PHE A 89 1.61 -16.57 6.69
C PHE A 89 0.83 -17.85 6.42
N MET A 90 1.51 -19.01 6.45
CA MET A 90 0.85 -20.32 6.32
C MET A 90 -0.20 -20.51 7.41
N ARG A 91 0.16 -20.23 8.66
CA ARG A 91 -0.79 -20.33 9.80
C ARG A 91 -1.99 -19.41 9.61
N PHE A 92 -1.78 -18.15 9.23
CA PHE A 92 -2.87 -17.21 8.97
C PHE A 92 -3.82 -17.71 7.89
N LEU A 93 -3.30 -18.34 6.84
CA LEU A 93 -4.09 -18.90 5.74
C LEU A 93 -4.72 -20.26 6.07
N GLY A 94 -4.30 -20.90 7.16
CA GLY A 94 -4.70 -22.27 7.49
C GLY A 94 -4.06 -23.33 6.60
N LEU A 95 -2.88 -23.04 6.06
CA LEU A 95 -2.12 -23.95 5.20
C LEU A 95 -1.04 -24.68 6.01
N GLY A 96 -0.91 -25.96 5.78
CA GLY A 96 0.24 -26.76 6.23
C GLY A 96 1.41 -26.61 5.25
N VAL A 97 2.60 -27.07 5.70
CA VAL A 97 3.84 -26.97 4.89
C VAL A 97 3.76 -27.79 3.58
N ALA A 98 2.97 -28.88 3.57
CA ALA A 98 2.77 -29.72 2.40
C ALA A 98 1.65 -29.24 1.48
N ASP A 99 0.85 -28.26 1.91
CA ASP A 99 -0.28 -27.79 1.15
C ASP A 99 0.13 -26.96 -0.06
N THR A 100 -0.72 -27.01 -1.08
CA THR A 100 -0.47 -26.23 -2.28
C THR A 100 -0.79 -24.76 -2.05
N VAL A 101 0.17 -23.89 -2.35
CA VAL A 101 0.04 -22.43 -2.27
C VAL A 101 -0.49 -21.89 -3.60
N PRO A 102 -1.44 -20.93 -3.60
CA PRO A 102 -1.86 -20.23 -4.81
C PRO A 102 -0.66 -19.52 -5.47
N ASP A 103 -0.52 -19.70 -6.77
CA ASP A 103 0.50 -19.00 -7.55
C ASP A 103 0.10 -17.55 -7.86
N ALA A 104 1.06 -16.75 -8.32
CA ALA A 104 0.88 -15.34 -8.63
C ALA A 104 -0.26 -15.09 -9.64
N ASN A 105 -0.38 -15.95 -10.65
CA ASN A 105 -1.42 -15.83 -11.67
C ASN A 105 -2.82 -16.15 -11.10
N THR A 106 -2.92 -17.13 -10.21
CA THR A 106 -4.17 -17.45 -9.50
C THR A 106 -4.60 -16.28 -8.60
N ILE A 107 -3.66 -15.65 -7.88
CA ILE A 107 -3.93 -14.48 -7.04
C ILE A 107 -4.43 -13.32 -7.90
N TRP A 108 -3.74 -13.02 -8.99
CA TRP A 108 -4.13 -11.98 -9.93
C TRP A 108 -5.52 -12.23 -10.54
N THR A 109 -5.77 -13.45 -11.01
CA THR A 109 -7.05 -13.83 -11.63
C THR A 109 -8.22 -13.66 -10.66
N PHE A 110 -8.05 -14.09 -9.42
CA PHE A 110 -9.08 -13.94 -8.38
C PHE A 110 -9.37 -12.47 -8.06
N ARG A 111 -8.32 -11.65 -7.88
CA ARG A 111 -8.47 -10.21 -7.66
C ARG A 111 -9.18 -9.52 -8.82
N GLU A 112 -8.81 -9.87 -10.06
CA GLU A 112 -9.44 -9.32 -11.26
C GLU A 112 -10.91 -9.73 -11.37
N ALA A 113 -11.24 -10.96 -11.02
CA ALA A 113 -12.63 -11.43 -10.99
C ALA A 113 -13.46 -10.64 -9.97
N LEU A 114 -12.95 -10.39 -8.76
CA LEU A 114 -13.61 -9.57 -7.74
C LEU A 114 -13.74 -8.10 -8.16
N THR A 115 -12.77 -7.57 -8.89
CA THR A 115 -12.80 -6.18 -9.40
C THR A 115 -13.87 -6.01 -10.48
N ARG A 116 -14.04 -7.00 -11.34
CA ARG A 116 -15.06 -7.01 -12.42
C ARG A 116 -16.46 -7.31 -11.89
N ALA A 117 -16.57 -8.18 -10.92
CA ALA A 117 -17.85 -8.52 -10.32
C ALA A 117 -18.50 -7.32 -9.65
N ARG A 118 -19.82 -7.22 -9.75
CA ARG A 118 -20.61 -6.14 -9.15
C ARG A 118 -21.58 -6.70 -8.12
N ILE A 119 -21.56 -6.12 -6.93
CA ILE A 119 -22.55 -6.37 -5.88
C ILE A 119 -23.20 -5.03 -5.55
N ALA A 120 -24.50 -4.94 -5.70
CA ALA A 120 -25.26 -3.69 -5.50
C ALA A 120 -24.69 -2.47 -6.29
N GLY A 121 -24.21 -2.70 -7.52
CA GLY A 121 -23.68 -1.66 -8.42
C GLY A 121 -22.23 -1.24 -8.17
N ARG A 122 -21.59 -1.74 -7.09
CA ARG A 122 -20.17 -1.47 -6.77
C ARG A 122 -19.29 -2.68 -7.09
N PRO A 123 -17.98 -2.48 -7.35
CA PRO A 123 -17.05 -3.59 -7.43
C PRO A 123 -17.10 -4.45 -6.16
N ALA A 124 -17.16 -5.78 -6.34
CA ALA A 124 -17.26 -6.69 -5.20
C ALA A 124 -16.07 -6.55 -4.24
N ILE A 125 -14.89 -6.29 -4.78
CA ILE A 125 -13.68 -6.09 -3.98
C ILE A 125 -13.81 -4.91 -3.02
N GLU A 126 -14.36 -3.78 -3.46
CA GLU A 126 -14.57 -2.60 -2.60
C GLU A 126 -15.56 -2.89 -1.47
N MET A 127 -16.65 -3.59 -1.78
CA MET A 127 -17.65 -3.96 -0.77
C MET A 127 -17.09 -4.93 0.28
N LEU A 128 -16.31 -5.91 -0.16
CA LEU A 128 -15.66 -6.87 0.73
C LEU A 128 -14.66 -6.19 1.67
N PHE A 129 -13.83 -5.28 1.15
CA PHE A 129 -12.88 -4.53 1.98
C PHE A 129 -13.57 -3.55 2.92
N ALA A 130 -14.61 -2.84 2.47
CA ALA A 130 -15.40 -1.97 3.35
C ALA A 130 -16.08 -2.76 4.49
N ARG A 131 -16.60 -3.95 4.19
CA ARG A 131 -17.16 -4.84 5.21
C ARG A 131 -16.08 -5.35 6.18
N PHE A 132 -14.90 -5.68 5.66
CA PHE A 132 -13.76 -6.10 6.47
C PHE A 132 -13.31 -4.98 7.42
N GLU A 133 -13.23 -3.74 6.94
CA GLU A 133 -12.93 -2.56 7.75
C GLU A 133 -13.99 -2.35 8.85
N ALA A 134 -15.27 -2.52 8.53
CA ALA A 134 -16.34 -2.43 9.53
C ALA A 134 -16.22 -3.52 10.62
N VAL A 135 -15.84 -4.74 10.25
CA VAL A 135 -15.60 -5.83 11.21
C VAL A 135 -14.41 -5.51 12.11
N LEU A 136 -13.31 -5.01 11.53
CA LEU A 136 -12.14 -4.57 12.30
C LEU A 136 -12.47 -3.44 13.26
N SER A 137 -13.23 -2.44 12.80
CA SER A 137 -13.69 -1.35 13.65
C SER A 137 -14.55 -1.83 14.82
N ALA A 138 -15.48 -2.74 14.57
CA ALA A 138 -16.32 -3.33 15.60
C ALA A 138 -15.51 -4.16 16.62
N ALA A 139 -14.42 -4.78 16.18
CA ALA A 139 -13.49 -5.52 17.04
C ALA A 139 -12.49 -4.60 17.79
N GLY A 140 -12.60 -3.28 17.65
CA GLY A 140 -11.74 -2.32 18.33
C GLY A 140 -10.38 -2.03 17.62
N PHE A 141 -10.16 -2.59 16.43
CA PHE A 141 -9.02 -2.26 15.59
C PHE A 141 -9.32 -1.01 14.74
N LEU A 142 -9.57 0.10 15.41
CA LEU A 142 -9.68 1.38 14.73
C LEU A 142 -8.28 1.90 14.41
N ALA A 143 -8.07 2.29 13.17
CA ALA A 143 -7.06 3.29 12.91
C ALA A 143 -7.48 4.53 13.72
N MET A 144 -6.84 4.75 14.86
CA MET A 144 -7.00 5.99 15.63
C MET A 144 -6.85 7.12 14.63
N GLY A 145 -7.91 7.94 14.45
CA GLY A 145 -7.95 9.02 13.47
C GLY A 145 -6.79 10.00 13.66
N GLY A 146 -5.68 9.65 13.07
CA GLY A 146 -4.49 10.47 12.93
C GLY A 146 -4.18 10.50 11.44
N GLN A 147 -4.18 11.69 10.88
CA GLN A 147 -3.65 11.88 9.54
C GLN A 147 -2.15 11.62 9.63
N ILE A 148 -1.68 10.45 9.17
CA ILE A 148 -0.25 10.23 8.93
C ILE A 148 0.09 11.08 7.73
N ILE A 149 0.51 12.32 7.98
CA ILE A 149 1.15 13.15 6.97
C ILE A 149 2.56 12.59 6.88
N ASP A 150 2.76 11.63 5.98
CA ASP A 150 4.11 11.29 5.57
C ASP A 150 4.66 12.49 4.79
N ALA A 151 5.45 13.30 5.48
CA ALA A 151 6.19 14.41 4.90
C ALA A 151 7.39 13.87 4.12
N SER A 152 7.20 12.92 3.23
CA SER A 152 8.21 12.58 2.25
C SER A 152 8.35 13.78 1.32
N ILE A 153 9.48 14.47 1.43
CA ILE A 153 9.84 15.54 0.51
C ILE A 153 10.15 14.90 -0.83
N VAL A 154 9.13 14.78 -1.68
CA VAL A 154 9.34 14.41 -3.08
C VAL A 154 9.99 15.62 -3.74
N ALA A 155 11.25 15.49 -4.15
CA ALA A 155 11.91 16.52 -4.89
C ALA A 155 11.13 16.79 -6.19
N ALA A 156 10.51 17.97 -6.28
CA ALA A 156 9.80 18.37 -7.49
C ALA A 156 10.77 18.41 -8.67
N PRO A 157 10.36 17.99 -9.88
CA PRO A 157 11.20 18.06 -11.06
C PRO A 157 11.67 19.49 -11.28
N LYS A 158 12.97 19.67 -11.50
CA LYS A 158 13.57 20.98 -11.70
C LYS A 158 12.95 21.69 -12.91
N GLN A 159 12.16 22.72 -12.66
CA GLN A 159 11.60 23.54 -13.74
C GLN A 159 12.66 24.50 -14.27
N ARG A 160 12.98 24.39 -15.55
CA ARG A 160 13.83 25.34 -16.24
C ARG A 160 12.95 26.46 -16.81
N ASN A 161 12.87 27.58 -16.11
CA ASN A 161 12.15 28.77 -16.56
C ASN A 161 13.17 29.84 -16.98
N SER A 162 12.90 30.55 -18.08
CA SER A 162 13.66 31.69 -18.49
C SER A 162 13.52 32.87 -17.51
N GLU A 163 14.38 33.83 -17.52
CA GLU A 163 14.30 35.03 -16.66
C GLU A 163 13.03 35.86 -16.92
N GLY A 164 12.53 35.88 -18.16
CA GLY A 164 11.27 36.51 -18.52
C GLY A 164 10.08 35.75 -17.87
N GLU A 165 10.03 34.43 -18.04
CA GLU A 165 9.00 33.58 -17.43
C GLU A 165 8.97 33.70 -15.90
N LYS A 166 10.16 33.78 -15.26
CA LYS A 166 10.25 33.98 -13.81
C LYS A 166 9.69 35.34 -13.36
N ARG A 167 9.87 36.38 -14.14
CA ARG A 167 9.36 37.72 -13.88
C ARG A 167 7.84 37.72 -13.96
N ASP A 168 7.28 37.17 -15.04
CA ASP A 168 5.83 37.06 -15.22
C ASP A 168 5.16 36.26 -14.09
N ILE A 169 5.77 35.16 -13.67
CA ILE A 169 5.27 34.34 -12.55
C ILE A 169 5.29 35.12 -11.24
N LYS A 170 6.36 35.91 -10.97
CA LYS A 170 6.45 36.75 -9.76
C LYS A 170 5.34 37.82 -9.73
N GLU A 171 4.95 38.33 -10.88
CA GLU A 171 3.88 39.31 -11.03
C GLU A 171 2.49 38.67 -11.12
N GLY A 172 2.40 37.35 -10.95
CA GLY A 172 1.12 36.61 -11.01
C GLY A 172 0.56 36.43 -12.42
N ARG A 173 1.33 36.77 -13.44
CA ARG A 173 0.91 36.61 -14.85
C ARG A 173 1.31 35.24 -15.39
N ILE A 174 0.55 34.79 -16.39
CA ILE A 174 0.89 33.59 -17.16
C ILE A 174 1.77 34.02 -18.34
N PRO A 175 3.01 33.48 -18.49
CA PRO A 175 3.83 33.78 -19.65
C PRO A 175 3.08 33.49 -20.96
N PRO A 176 3.12 34.37 -21.95
CA PRO A 176 2.33 34.25 -23.19
C PRO A 176 2.67 32.97 -23.97
N GLU A 177 3.90 32.50 -23.90
CA GLU A 177 4.30 31.23 -24.53
C GLU A 177 3.62 30.00 -23.94
N TRP A 178 3.19 30.05 -22.67
CA TRP A 178 2.48 28.95 -22.02
C TRP A 178 1.00 28.96 -22.32
N ALA A 179 0.40 30.13 -22.49
CA ALA A 179 -1.00 30.30 -22.86
C ALA A 179 -1.31 29.59 -24.20
N ASN A 180 -0.38 29.65 -25.13
CA ASN A 180 -0.50 29.02 -26.45
C ASN A 180 -0.21 27.50 -26.46
N LYS A 181 0.25 26.92 -25.34
CA LYS A 181 0.64 25.51 -25.23
C LYS A 181 0.01 24.88 -23.96
N PRO A 182 -1.27 24.43 -24.00
CA PRO A 182 -1.98 23.93 -22.81
C PRO A 182 -1.29 22.76 -22.09
N ALA A 183 -0.62 21.89 -22.84
CA ALA A 183 0.17 20.78 -22.27
C ALA A 183 1.34 21.28 -21.43
N ARG A 184 2.04 22.32 -21.89
CA ARG A 184 3.14 22.94 -21.15
C ARG A 184 2.64 23.66 -19.90
N LEU A 185 1.50 24.33 -19.98
CA LEU A 185 0.88 25.02 -18.84
C LEU A 185 0.50 24.05 -17.71
N ARG A 186 -0.01 22.86 -18.05
CA ARG A 186 -0.34 21.80 -17.06
C ARG A 186 0.87 21.22 -16.34
N GLN A 187 2.04 21.24 -16.98
CA GLN A 187 3.29 20.72 -16.40
C GLN A 187 4.02 21.73 -15.54
N LYS A 188 3.63 23.01 -15.58
CA LYS A 188 4.29 24.09 -14.85
C LYS A 188 3.55 24.41 -13.55
N ASP A 189 4.29 24.34 -12.44
CA ASP A 189 3.78 24.77 -11.14
C ASP A 189 3.99 26.29 -10.99
N ARG A 190 2.90 27.04 -10.95
CA ARG A 190 2.90 28.51 -10.79
C ARG A 190 3.10 28.96 -9.35
N ASP A 191 2.80 28.07 -8.40
CA ASP A 191 2.86 28.37 -6.97
C ASP A 191 4.20 27.93 -6.33
N ALA A 192 5.07 27.31 -7.12
CA ALA A 192 6.39 26.88 -6.66
C ALA A 192 7.20 28.06 -6.14
N ARG A 193 7.73 27.94 -4.93
CA ARG A 193 8.61 28.90 -4.29
C ARG A 193 10.01 28.33 -4.16
N TRP A 194 11.01 29.16 -4.46
CA TRP A 194 12.40 28.81 -4.24
C TRP A 194 12.74 28.98 -2.77
N THR A 195 13.16 27.91 -2.10
CA THR A 195 13.73 27.98 -0.77
C THR A 195 15.24 27.75 -0.85
N VAL A 196 16.00 28.62 -0.19
CA VAL A 196 17.45 28.43 -0.03
C VAL A 196 17.66 27.63 1.26
N ASN A 197 18.01 26.35 1.12
CA ASN A 197 18.43 25.56 2.26
C ASN A 197 19.92 25.79 2.49
N THR A 198 20.27 26.69 3.40
CA THR A 198 21.65 26.87 3.85
C THR A 198 21.90 25.83 4.95
N PRO A 199 22.84 24.89 4.75
CA PRO A 199 23.22 24.01 5.85
C PRO A 199 23.77 24.86 6.99
N ARG A 200 23.22 24.71 8.21
CA ARG A 200 23.80 25.35 9.41
C ARG A 200 25.26 24.93 9.52
N PRO A 201 26.20 25.89 9.60
CA PRO A 201 27.58 25.51 9.80
C PRO A 201 27.71 24.81 11.14
N SER A 202 28.12 23.55 11.13
CA SER A 202 28.53 22.88 12.36
C SER A 202 29.76 23.58 12.90
N ARG A 203 29.77 23.88 14.18
CA ARG A 203 30.85 24.63 14.91
C ARG A 203 32.26 24.02 14.75
N ALA A 204 32.46 22.94 14.02
CA ALA A 204 33.73 22.22 13.92
C ALA A 204 34.47 22.42 12.58
N ARG A 205 34.07 23.33 11.67
CA ARG A 205 34.78 23.54 10.40
C ARG A 205 34.90 25.02 9.98
N MET A 206 35.46 25.84 10.88
CA MET A 206 36.08 27.12 10.49
C MET A 206 37.55 26.89 10.13
N ALA A 207 37.85 26.12 9.09
CA ALA A 207 39.12 26.22 8.37
C ALA A 207 39.07 25.28 7.17
N ARG A 208 38.67 25.80 6.04
CA ARG A 208 39.13 25.54 4.66
C ARG A 208 38.00 25.79 3.68
N CYS A 209 38.32 26.64 2.77
CA CYS A 209 37.61 27.07 1.58
C CYS A 209 36.40 26.22 1.19
N ALA A 210 35.19 26.70 1.46
CA ALA A 210 33.95 26.03 1.11
C ALA A 210 33.65 26.26 -0.36
N LEU A 211 33.77 25.22 -1.16
CA LEU A 211 33.07 25.11 -2.45
C LEU A 211 31.57 25.07 -2.15
N ILE A 212 30.91 26.21 -2.30
CA ILE A 212 29.48 26.37 -2.13
C ILE A 212 28.78 25.64 -3.28
N SER A 213 28.43 24.37 -3.09
CA SER A 213 27.45 23.72 -3.95
C SER A 213 26.07 24.28 -3.59
N ARG A 214 25.59 25.22 -4.42
CA ARG A 214 24.23 25.76 -4.31
C ARG A 214 23.24 24.70 -4.78
N PHE A 215 22.78 23.85 -3.90
CA PHE A 215 21.56 23.08 -4.12
C PHE A 215 20.37 24.00 -3.83
N ARG A 216 19.57 24.26 -4.85
CA ARG A 216 18.27 24.92 -4.72
C ARG A 216 17.19 23.87 -4.96
N PRO A 217 16.62 23.20 -3.93
CA PRO A 217 15.42 22.41 -4.12
C PRO A 217 14.21 23.34 -4.31
N LEU A 218 13.37 23.03 -5.30
CA LEU A 218 12.02 23.58 -5.36
C LEU A 218 11.21 22.88 -4.27
N ALA A 219 10.71 23.63 -3.30
CA ALA A 219 9.75 23.12 -2.34
C ALA A 219 8.34 23.35 -2.90
N THR A 220 7.62 22.29 -3.18
CA THR A 220 6.19 22.35 -3.49
C THR A 220 5.43 22.61 -2.21
N ARG A 221 4.51 23.56 -2.24
CA ARG A 221 3.64 23.92 -1.11
C ARG A 221 2.73 22.73 -0.81
N THR A 222 2.79 22.22 0.41
CA THR A 222 1.81 21.29 0.94
C THR A 222 0.46 22.00 0.95
N ILE A 223 -0.52 21.49 0.20
CA ILE A 223 -1.90 21.95 0.29
C ILE A 223 -2.46 21.36 1.57
N SER A 224 -2.44 22.15 2.65
CA SER A 224 -3.27 21.88 3.82
C SER A 224 -4.70 22.24 3.45
N ALA A 225 -5.52 21.26 3.10
CA ALA A 225 -6.96 21.42 3.05
C ALA A 225 -7.46 21.63 4.49
N SER A 226 -7.62 22.89 4.89
CA SER A 226 -8.36 23.25 6.09
C SER A 226 -9.84 23.01 5.80
N ILE A 227 -10.38 21.88 6.26
CA ILE A 227 -11.82 21.71 6.37
C ILE A 227 -12.25 22.49 7.59
N ALA A 228 -12.68 23.72 7.37
CA ALA A 228 -13.41 24.47 8.38
C ALA A 228 -14.75 23.77 8.57
N GLY A 229 -14.93 23.12 9.72
CA GLY A 229 -16.21 22.67 10.19
C GLY A 229 -17.07 23.91 10.54
N THR A 230 -18.26 23.96 9.95
CA THR A 230 -19.33 24.84 10.42
C THR A 230 -20.35 23.97 11.14
N VAL A 231 -20.59 24.32 12.38
CA VAL A 231 -21.72 24.11 13.30
C VAL A 231 -22.86 23.23 12.79
#